data_a1667fa8d03cff64ce2d89573bbc0816
#
_entry.id   a1667fa8d03cff64ce2d89573bbc0816
#
_cell.length_a   1.000
_cell.length_b   1.000
_cell.length_c   1.000
_cell.angle_alpha   90.00
_cell.angle_beta   90.00
_cell.angle_gamma   90.00
#
_symmetry.space_group_name_H-M   'P 1'
#
loop_
_entity.id
_entity.type
_entity.pdbx_description
1 polymer ?
#
loop_
_entity_poly.entity_id
_entity_poly.type
_entity_poly.pdbx_seq_one_letter_code
_entity_poly.pdbx_strand_id
1 'polypeptide(L)'
;MTDLDLCAAQYSAIAGDLDANLQRHLQVMRLAAEQRIDFLLFPELSLTGYEPSLARELAQATDTALLQPVRTLAKQLRMTTVVGLPLRTAESDAILIGSALCGADGSQAIYTKQHLHAGEERVFSPGTGGAPLHLGDERIALSICADFTHASHARAAVERGAGIYATSVLISENGYPHDSELLEGYARELSLGVLMANHGGPSGGWSCAGRSAFWAPGGRQVVSAVGTGDCLVIARRRQGIWQGQTLELSLDN
;
A
#
# COMPACT_ATOMS: atom_id res chain seq x y z
N MET A 1 15.98 -3.82 -18.32
CA MET A 1 15.17 -3.43 -17.16
C MET A 1 15.67 -2.09 -16.67
N THR A 2 14.80 -1.09 -16.60
CA THR A 2 15.10 0.25 -16.10
C THR A 2 15.42 0.22 -14.60
N ASP A 3 16.19 1.19 -14.10
CA ASP A 3 16.37 1.42 -12.67
C ASP A 3 15.00 1.74 -12.03
N LEU A 4 14.79 1.33 -10.79
CA LEU A 4 13.50 1.48 -10.10
C LEU A 4 13.69 1.54 -8.59
N ASP A 5 13.08 2.51 -7.94
CA ASP A 5 13.13 2.71 -6.50
C ASP A 5 11.71 2.60 -5.89
N LEU A 6 11.44 1.47 -5.24
CA LEU A 6 10.18 1.17 -4.57
C LEU A 6 10.32 1.38 -3.06
N CYS A 7 9.25 1.84 -2.43
CA CYS A 7 9.20 2.02 -0.99
C CYS A 7 7.84 1.59 -0.42
N ALA A 8 7.85 0.77 0.63
CA ALA A 8 6.73 0.60 1.52
C ALA A 8 6.93 1.48 2.76
N ALA A 9 5.97 2.35 3.04
CA ALA A 9 5.90 3.04 4.32
C ALA A 9 5.30 2.08 5.35
N GLN A 10 6.10 1.60 6.30
CA GLN A 10 5.55 1.04 7.51
C GLN A 10 5.09 2.20 8.39
N TYR A 11 3.81 2.25 8.70
CA TYR A 11 3.20 3.46 9.24
C TYR A 11 2.16 3.14 10.31
N SER A 12 2.18 3.90 11.40
CA SER A 12 1.23 3.79 12.50
C SER A 12 0.19 4.91 12.37
N ALA A 13 -1.01 4.58 11.91
CA ALA A 13 -2.09 5.55 11.78
C ALA A 13 -2.65 5.96 13.14
N ILE A 14 -3.08 7.21 13.26
CA ILE A 14 -3.88 7.71 14.37
C ILE A 14 -5.35 7.36 14.08
N ALA A 15 -5.97 6.57 14.95
CA ALA A 15 -7.31 6.05 14.73
C ALA A 15 -8.34 7.16 14.46
N GLY A 16 -8.94 7.18 13.27
CA GLY A 16 -9.99 8.10 12.84
C GLY A 16 -9.56 9.54 12.58
N ASP A 17 -8.32 9.93 12.82
CA ASP A 17 -7.86 11.32 12.65
C ASP A 17 -7.31 11.55 11.23
N LEU A 18 -8.21 11.92 10.32
CA LEU A 18 -7.87 12.17 8.91
C LEU A 18 -6.85 13.30 8.74
N ASP A 19 -6.97 14.38 9.50
CA ASP A 19 -6.11 15.55 9.34
C ASP A 19 -4.69 15.26 9.84
N ALA A 20 -4.56 14.67 11.03
CA ALA A 20 -3.26 14.28 11.56
C ALA A 20 -2.58 13.22 10.66
N ASN A 21 -3.32 12.21 10.23
CA ASN A 21 -2.77 11.20 9.31
C ASN A 21 -2.36 11.81 7.96
N LEU A 22 -3.14 12.74 7.41
CA LEU A 22 -2.76 13.44 6.19
C LEU A 22 -1.44 14.20 6.36
N GLN A 23 -1.26 14.93 7.46
CA GLN A 23 0.01 15.64 7.71
C GLN A 23 1.20 14.67 7.83
N ARG A 24 1.02 13.55 8.53
CA ARG A 24 2.04 12.52 8.66
C ARG A 24 2.36 11.85 7.29
N HIS A 25 1.35 11.61 6.44
CA HIS A 25 1.58 11.13 5.06
C HIS A 25 2.43 12.11 4.26
N LEU A 26 2.12 13.42 4.32
CA LEU A 26 2.91 14.44 3.63
C LEU A 26 4.35 14.51 4.16
N GLN A 27 4.56 14.29 5.45
CA GLN A 27 5.90 14.19 6.04
C GLN A 27 6.66 12.97 5.53
N VAL A 28 6.03 11.79 5.56
CA VAL A 28 6.61 10.54 5.02
C VAL A 28 6.96 10.67 3.54
N MET A 29 6.08 11.31 2.74
CA MET A 29 6.34 11.56 1.33
C MET A 29 7.61 12.40 1.11
N ARG A 30 7.83 13.44 1.92
CA ARG A 30 9.06 14.28 1.82
C ARG A 30 10.30 13.46 2.16
N LEU A 31 10.26 12.69 3.25
CA LEU A 31 11.36 11.82 3.67
C LEU A 31 11.67 10.73 2.62
N ALA A 32 10.65 10.14 2.00
CA ALA A 32 10.82 9.20 0.91
C ALA A 32 11.45 9.86 -0.33
N ALA A 33 11.08 11.11 -0.65
CA ALA A 33 11.66 11.85 -1.77
C ALA A 33 13.14 12.17 -1.58
N GLU A 34 13.60 12.41 -0.34
CA GLU A 34 15.03 12.54 -0.02
C GLU A 34 15.80 11.27 -0.38
N GLN A 35 15.11 10.12 -0.36
CA GLN A 35 15.63 8.83 -0.78
C GLN A 35 15.47 8.57 -2.29
N ARG A 36 14.94 9.52 -3.07
CA ARG A 36 14.72 9.42 -4.53
C ARG A 36 13.81 8.26 -4.92
N ILE A 37 12.72 8.05 -4.16
CA ILE A 37 11.75 7.00 -4.41
C ILE A 37 10.87 7.35 -5.61
N ASP A 38 10.64 6.38 -6.50
CA ASP A 38 9.74 6.51 -7.65
C ASP A 38 8.29 6.14 -7.29
N PHE A 39 8.12 5.15 -6.38
CA PHE A 39 6.84 4.62 -5.96
C PHE A 39 6.79 4.40 -4.45
N LEU A 40 5.84 5.05 -3.78
CA LEU A 40 5.60 4.95 -2.34
C LEU A 40 4.23 4.34 -2.07
N LEU A 41 4.21 3.25 -1.30
CA LEU A 41 3.01 2.53 -0.89
C LEU A 41 2.78 2.68 0.61
N PHE A 42 1.59 3.13 1.00
CA PHE A 42 1.13 3.13 2.38
C PHE A 42 0.26 1.89 2.70
N PRO A 43 0.06 1.55 3.99
CA PRO A 43 -0.80 0.45 4.40
C PRO A 43 -2.28 0.61 4.02
N GLU A 44 -3.04 -0.47 4.16
CA GLU A 44 -4.49 -0.48 4.04
C GLU A 44 -5.12 0.54 4.99
N LEU A 45 -6.07 1.37 4.47
CA LEU A 45 -6.76 2.41 5.25
C LEU A 45 -5.83 3.35 6.03
N SER A 46 -4.65 3.65 5.50
CA SER A 46 -3.60 4.40 6.20
C SER A 46 -4.00 5.82 6.60
N LEU A 47 -4.94 6.46 5.89
CA LEU A 47 -5.44 7.79 6.25
C LEU A 47 -6.43 7.79 7.43
N THR A 48 -7.02 6.65 7.78
CA THR A 48 -7.99 6.56 8.87
C THR A 48 -7.57 5.62 9.99
N GLY A 49 -6.56 4.77 9.74
CA GLY A 49 -6.41 3.51 10.44
C GLY A 49 -7.47 2.51 9.99
N TYR A 50 -7.25 1.25 10.33
CA TYR A 50 -8.22 0.17 10.08
C TYR A 50 -9.30 0.22 11.17
N GLU A 51 -10.24 1.17 11.02
CA GLU A 51 -11.30 1.44 12.00
C GLU A 51 -12.69 1.19 11.38
N PRO A 52 -13.14 -0.08 11.25
CA PRO A 52 -14.42 -0.39 10.60
C PRO A 52 -15.63 0.31 11.22
N SER A 53 -15.63 0.51 12.54
CA SER A 53 -16.71 1.22 13.24
C SER A 53 -16.86 2.68 12.82
N LEU A 54 -15.78 3.32 12.37
CA LEU A 54 -15.75 4.71 11.93
C LEU A 54 -15.83 4.84 10.40
N ALA A 55 -15.72 3.74 9.67
CA ALA A 55 -15.56 3.77 8.21
C ALA A 55 -16.69 4.52 7.49
N ARG A 56 -17.94 4.40 7.97
CA ARG A 56 -19.10 5.09 7.37
C ARG A 56 -19.02 6.62 7.53
N GLU A 57 -18.52 7.09 8.66
CA GLU A 57 -18.33 8.51 8.95
C GLU A 57 -17.14 9.08 8.17
N LEU A 58 -16.03 8.32 8.12
CA LEU A 58 -14.78 8.72 7.51
C LEU A 58 -14.72 8.52 5.98
N ALA A 59 -15.71 7.80 5.40
CA ALA A 59 -15.69 7.49 3.98
C ALA A 59 -15.76 8.75 3.11
N GLN A 60 -14.82 8.84 2.18
CA GLN A 60 -14.65 9.98 1.28
C GLN A 60 -15.18 9.65 -0.12
N ALA A 61 -15.60 10.69 -0.86
CA ALA A 61 -15.84 10.55 -2.29
C ALA A 61 -14.53 10.23 -3.04
N THR A 62 -14.62 9.56 -4.16
CA THR A 62 -13.44 9.16 -4.96
C THR A 62 -12.66 10.36 -5.52
N ASP A 63 -13.31 11.51 -5.65
CA ASP A 63 -12.75 12.79 -6.11
C ASP A 63 -12.53 13.82 -4.97
N THR A 64 -12.48 13.34 -3.73
CA THR A 64 -12.40 14.19 -2.54
C THR A 64 -11.26 15.21 -2.58
N ALA A 65 -11.54 16.44 -2.12
CA ALA A 65 -10.55 17.49 -1.96
C ALA A 65 -9.48 17.13 -0.89
N LEU A 66 -9.77 16.20 0.02
CA LEU A 66 -8.83 15.70 1.03
C LEU A 66 -7.52 15.22 0.40
N LEU A 67 -7.59 14.61 -0.79
CA LEU A 67 -6.42 14.07 -1.48
C LEU A 67 -5.61 15.12 -2.27
N GLN A 68 -6.11 16.36 -2.36
CA GLN A 68 -5.42 17.40 -3.13
C GLN A 68 -3.99 17.70 -2.64
N PRO A 69 -3.70 17.79 -1.32
CA PRO A 69 -2.33 17.96 -0.84
C PRO A 69 -1.41 16.78 -1.25
N VAL A 70 -1.89 15.53 -1.16
CA VAL A 70 -1.12 14.34 -1.57
C VAL A 70 -0.81 14.39 -3.07
N ARG A 71 -1.82 14.68 -3.90
CA ARG A 71 -1.66 14.80 -5.37
C ARG A 71 -0.67 15.88 -5.75
N THR A 72 -0.80 17.05 -5.12
CA THR A 72 0.08 18.18 -5.38
C THR A 72 1.52 17.83 -5.04
N LEU A 73 1.74 17.21 -3.86
CA LEU A 73 3.06 16.85 -3.40
C LEU A 73 3.65 15.69 -4.25
N ALA A 74 2.86 14.68 -4.61
CA ALA A 74 3.30 13.58 -5.48
C ALA A 74 3.86 14.11 -6.82
N LYS A 75 3.14 15.05 -7.44
CA LYS A 75 3.60 15.74 -8.66
C LYS A 75 4.86 16.55 -8.44
N GLN A 76 4.95 17.34 -7.37
CA GLN A 76 6.11 18.15 -7.04
C GLN A 76 7.37 17.30 -6.81
N LEU A 77 7.21 16.19 -6.10
CA LEU A 77 8.28 15.26 -5.78
C LEU A 77 8.59 14.28 -6.92
N ARG A 78 7.77 14.26 -7.98
CA ARG A 78 7.84 13.28 -9.08
C ARG A 78 7.81 11.82 -8.59
N MET A 79 7.03 11.57 -7.55
CA MET A 79 6.90 10.28 -6.89
C MET A 79 5.45 9.83 -6.90
N THR A 80 5.17 8.68 -7.49
CA THR A 80 3.85 8.08 -7.41
C THR A 80 3.59 7.57 -6.00
N THR A 81 2.48 8.00 -5.40
CA THR A 81 2.13 7.65 -4.01
C THR A 81 0.76 7.01 -3.96
N VAL A 82 0.65 5.91 -3.20
CA VAL A 82 -0.60 5.18 -2.96
C VAL A 82 -0.97 5.26 -1.49
N VAL A 83 -2.16 5.81 -1.18
CA VAL A 83 -2.68 5.99 0.18
C VAL A 83 -4.02 5.26 0.34
N GLY A 84 -4.24 4.67 1.51
CA GLY A 84 -5.45 3.88 1.83
C GLY A 84 -6.50 4.72 2.55
N LEU A 85 -7.77 4.59 2.14
CA LEU A 85 -8.92 5.24 2.80
C LEU A 85 -10.25 4.53 2.49
N PRO A 86 -11.26 4.66 3.36
CA PRO A 86 -12.60 4.22 3.03
C PRO A 86 -13.20 5.17 1.97
N LEU A 87 -13.84 4.58 0.95
CA LEU A 87 -14.43 5.32 -0.16
C LEU A 87 -15.93 5.10 -0.22
N ARG A 88 -16.66 6.14 -0.61
CA ARG A 88 -18.09 6.11 -0.94
C ARG A 88 -18.25 6.37 -2.43
N THR A 89 -18.98 5.51 -3.11
CA THR A 89 -19.33 5.75 -4.51
C THR A 89 -20.52 6.69 -4.62
N ALA A 90 -20.56 7.49 -5.67
CA ALA A 90 -21.69 8.39 -5.93
C ALA A 90 -23.01 7.65 -6.22
N GLU A 91 -22.91 6.39 -6.63
CA GLU A 91 -24.01 5.58 -7.15
C GLU A 91 -24.69 4.72 -6.07
N SER A 92 -24.08 4.58 -4.89
CA SER A 92 -24.61 3.73 -3.81
C SER A 92 -24.12 4.18 -2.44
N ASP A 93 -24.86 3.78 -1.38
CA ASP A 93 -24.41 3.96 0.01
C ASP A 93 -23.30 2.98 0.43
N ALA A 94 -22.80 2.19 -0.50
CA ALA A 94 -21.74 1.22 -0.24
C ALA A 94 -20.43 1.92 0.16
N ILE A 95 -19.80 1.40 1.18
CA ILE A 95 -18.47 1.81 1.60
C ILE A 95 -17.47 0.77 1.09
N LEU A 96 -16.43 1.24 0.40
CA LEU A 96 -15.38 0.40 -0.15
C LEU A 96 -14.06 0.65 0.60
N ILE A 97 -13.24 -0.39 0.74
CA ILE A 97 -11.85 -0.20 1.12
C ILE A 97 -11.09 0.17 -0.15
N GLY A 98 -10.51 1.37 -0.18
CA GLY A 98 -9.87 1.92 -1.36
C GLY A 98 -8.43 2.31 -1.16
N SER A 99 -7.72 2.36 -2.27
CA SER A 99 -6.41 3.00 -2.40
C SER A 99 -6.49 4.09 -3.46
N ALA A 100 -6.14 5.31 -3.08
CA ALA A 100 -5.98 6.42 -4.00
C ALA A 100 -4.54 6.49 -4.48
N LEU A 101 -4.38 6.42 -5.78
CA LEU A 101 -3.11 6.50 -6.49
C LEU A 101 -2.94 7.92 -6.99
N CYS A 102 -1.90 8.60 -6.50
CA CYS A 102 -1.53 9.96 -6.88
C CYS A 102 -0.25 9.90 -7.72
N GLY A 103 -0.38 10.07 -9.02
CA GLY A 103 0.72 9.93 -9.98
C GLY A 103 1.73 11.07 -9.93
N ALA A 104 2.99 10.74 -10.23
CA ALA A 104 4.08 11.69 -10.40
C ALA A 104 3.81 12.75 -11.50
N ASP A 105 2.95 12.45 -12.45
CA ASP A 105 2.48 13.35 -13.51
C ASP A 105 1.26 14.22 -13.10
N GLY A 106 0.71 13.98 -11.91
CA GLY A 106 -0.48 14.61 -11.38
C GLY A 106 -1.78 13.85 -11.71
N SER A 107 -1.70 12.69 -12.34
CA SER A 107 -2.85 11.80 -12.55
C SER A 107 -3.39 11.26 -11.22
N GLN A 108 -4.62 10.79 -11.24
CA GLN A 108 -5.26 10.09 -10.12
C GLN A 108 -5.95 8.83 -10.64
N ALA A 109 -5.83 7.77 -9.87
CA ALA A 109 -6.61 6.55 -10.09
C ALA A 109 -7.06 5.99 -8.74
N ILE A 110 -8.08 5.16 -8.75
CA ILE A 110 -8.61 4.47 -7.58
C ILE A 110 -8.50 2.98 -7.82
N TYR A 111 -8.04 2.28 -6.80
CA TYR A 111 -8.17 0.84 -6.67
C TYR A 111 -9.09 0.53 -5.49
N THR A 112 -9.96 -0.46 -5.62
CA THR A 112 -10.89 -0.88 -4.57
C THR A 112 -10.72 -2.37 -4.28
N LYS A 113 -10.66 -2.72 -3.00
CA LYS A 113 -10.48 -4.11 -2.51
C LYS A 113 -11.56 -5.02 -3.08
N GLN A 114 -11.15 -6.10 -3.74
CA GLN A 114 -12.06 -7.03 -4.42
C GLN A 114 -12.53 -8.13 -3.49
N HIS A 115 -11.68 -8.58 -2.58
CA HIS A 115 -11.96 -9.67 -1.64
C HIS A 115 -11.92 -9.13 -0.21
N LEU A 116 -13.02 -9.32 0.49
CA LEU A 116 -13.14 -8.87 1.88
C LEU A 116 -12.60 -9.95 2.83
N HIS A 117 -11.94 -9.53 3.90
CA HIS A 117 -11.64 -10.40 5.03
C HIS A 117 -12.94 -10.70 5.80
N ALA A 118 -13.02 -11.87 6.40
CA ALA A 118 -14.20 -12.28 7.18
C ALA A 118 -14.56 -11.24 8.26
N GLY A 119 -15.79 -10.74 8.22
CA GLY A 119 -16.32 -9.69 9.11
C GLY A 119 -16.33 -8.29 8.50
N GLU A 120 -15.52 -8.01 7.48
CA GLU A 120 -15.55 -6.71 6.78
C GLU A 120 -16.86 -6.46 6.05
N GLU A 121 -17.55 -7.51 5.60
CA GLU A 121 -18.84 -7.46 4.92
C GLU A 121 -19.97 -6.81 5.74
N ARG A 122 -19.76 -6.64 7.05
CA ARG A 122 -20.68 -5.92 7.92
C ARG A 122 -20.69 -4.41 7.68
N VAL A 123 -19.62 -3.89 7.12
CA VAL A 123 -19.39 -2.44 6.92
C VAL A 123 -19.06 -2.13 5.47
N PHE A 124 -18.21 -2.94 4.86
CA PHE A 124 -17.69 -2.72 3.52
C PHE A 124 -18.35 -3.62 2.48
N SER A 125 -18.35 -3.15 1.26
CA SER A 125 -18.74 -3.94 0.09
C SER A 125 -17.49 -4.28 -0.75
N PRO A 126 -17.48 -5.42 -1.46
CA PRO A 126 -16.41 -5.73 -2.40
C PRO A 126 -16.37 -4.69 -3.53
N GLY A 127 -15.17 -4.27 -3.87
CA GLY A 127 -14.92 -3.39 -5.00
C GLY A 127 -14.56 -4.17 -6.28
N THR A 128 -14.09 -3.45 -7.29
CA THR A 128 -13.81 -4.02 -8.63
C THR A 128 -12.32 -4.03 -8.98
N GLY A 129 -11.46 -3.64 -8.04
CA GLY A 129 -10.03 -3.50 -8.30
C GLY A 129 -9.70 -2.19 -9.02
N GLY A 130 -8.74 -2.24 -9.90
CA GLY A 130 -8.27 -1.13 -10.73
C GLY A 130 -7.31 -1.61 -11.82
N ALA A 131 -6.97 -0.72 -12.75
CA ALA A 131 -5.97 -0.99 -13.76
C ALA A 131 -4.56 -1.03 -13.15
N PRO A 132 -3.62 -1.83 -13.70
CA PRO A 132 -2.22 -1.73 -13.34
C PRO A 132 -1.67 -0.32 -13.60
N LEU A 133 -0.82 0.15 -12.69
CA LEU A 133 -0.08 1.39 -12.85
C LEU A 133 1.11 1.18 -13.80
N HIS A 134 1.39 2.17 -14.63
CA HIS A 134 2.61 2.22 -15.43
C HIS A 134 3.64 3.16 -14.76
N LEU A 135 4.83 2.65 -14.51
CA LEU A 135 5.96 3.41 -13.98
C LEU A 135 7.19 3.14 -14.88
N GLY A 136 7.41 4.01 -15.85
CA GLY A 136 8.35 3.73 -16.94
C GLY A 136 7.94 2.48 -17.71
N ASP A 137 8.87 1.54 -17.85
CA ASP A 137 8.61 0.24 -18.51
C ASP A 137 7.96 -0.80 -17.57
N GLU A 138 7.81 -0.46 -16.27
CA GLU A 138 7.28 -1.38 -15.28
C GLU A 138 5.76 -1.25 -15.14
N ARG A 139 5.10 -2.36 -14.89
CA ARG A 139 3.68 -2.39 -14.52
C ARG A 139 3.54 -2.88 -13.09
N ILE A 140 2.86 -2.07 -12.27
CA ILE A 140 2.61 -2.36 -10.86
C ILE A 140 1.12 -2.66 -10.71
N ALA A 141 0.80 -3.87 -10.26
CA ALA A 141 -0.56 -4.23 -9.85
C ALA A 141 -0.72 -3.94 -8.36
N LEU A 142 -1.82 -3.28 -8.01
CA LEU A 142 -2.20 -3.04 -6.62
C LEU A 142 -3.03 -4.20 -6.07
N SER A 143 -2.96 -4.37 -4.76
CA SER A 143 -3.74 -5.30 -3.97
C SER A 143 -4.00 -4.69 -2.59
N ILE A 144 -5.13 -5.00 -1.99
CA ILE A 144 -5.45 -4.61 -0.62
C ILE A 144 -5.74 -5.86 0.21
N CYS A 145 -4.83 -6.16 1.14
CA CYS A 145 -4.94 -7.19 2.19
C CYS A 145 -5.54 -8.52 1.64
N ALA A 146 -6.77 -8.90 1.99
CA ALA A 146 -7.39 -10.15 1.58
C ALA A 146 -7.39 -10.43 0.06
N ASP A 147 -7.14 -9.44 -0.80
CA ASP A 147 -6.96 -9.69 -2.23
C ASP A 147 -5.80 -10.68 -2.48
N PHE A 148 -4.67 -10.55 -1.77
CA PHE A 148 -3.54 -11.43 -1.98
C PHE A 148 -3.78 -12.86 -1.48
N THR A 149 -4.73 -13.08 -0.57
CA THR A 149 -5.04 -14.45 -0.11
C THR A 149 -5.72 -15.30 -1.20
N HIS A 150 -6.12 -14.67 -2.30
CA HIS A 150 -6.70 -15.31 -3.47
C HIS A 150 -5.64 -15.43 -4.59
N ALA A 151 -5.09 -16.61 -4.80
CA ALA A 151 -4.06 -16.84 -5.82
C ALA A 151 -4.46 -16.41 -7.24
N SER A 152 -5.76 -16.43 -7.55
CA SER A 152 -6.30 -15.91 -8.81
C SER A 152 -6.03 -14.42 -9.00
N HIS A 153 -6.01 -13.62 -7.91
CA HIS A 153 -5.74 -12.21 -7.96
C HIS A 153 -4.29 -11.91 -8.41
N ALA A 154 -3.31 -12.59 -7.82
CA ALA A 154 -1.90 -12.43 -8.21
C ALA A 154 -1.65 -12.95 -9.64
N ARG A 155 -2.29 -14.07 -10.05
CA ARG A 155 -2.21 -14.59 -11.43
C ARG A 155 -2.80 -13.60 -12.45
N ALA A 156 -3.97 -13.03 -12.16
CA ALA A 156 -4.58 -12.03 -13.02
C ALA A 156 -3.71 -10.75 -13.13
N ALA A 157 -2.92 -10.40 -12.11
CA ALA A 157 -1.95 -9.32 -12.20
C ALA A 157 -0.86 -9.64 -13.24
N VAL A 158 -0.29 -10.86 -13.22
CA VAL A 158 0.70 -11.31 -14.21
C VAL A 158 0.12 -11.36 -15.62
N GLU A 159 -1.09 -11.89 -15.78
CA GLU A 159 -1.79 -11.93 -17.08
C GLU A 159 -1.98 -10.53 -17.70
N ARG A 160 -2.12 -9.51 -16.84
CA ARG A 160 -2.16 -8.09 -17.24
C ARG A 160 -0.78 -7.45 -17.40
N GLY A 161 0.28 -8.25 -17.29
CA GLY A 161 1.66 -7.86 -17.54
C GLY A 161 2.33 -7.15 -16.36
N ALA A 162 1.84 -7.30 -15.14
CA ALA A 162 2.51 -6.75 -13.98
C ALA A 162 3.83 -7.49 -13.70
N GLY A 163 4.90 -6.73 -13.46
CA GLY A 163 6.17 -7.22 -12.94
C GLY A 163 6.31 -6.99 -11.44
N ILE A 164 5.50 -6.07 -10.90
CA ILE A 164 5.45 -5.77 -9.47
C ILE A 164 4.02 -5.97 -8.95
N TYR A 165 3.89 -6.62 -7.80
CA TYR A 165 2.67 -6.78 -7.03
C TYR A 165 2.81 -6.01 -5.72
N ALA A 166 2.10 -4.90 -5.59
CA ALA A 166 2.19 -3.98 -4.46
C ALA A 166 0.94 -4.11 -3.59
N THR A 167 1.10 -4.60 -2.37
CA THR A 167 0.00 -4.90 -1.45
C THR A 167 0.03 -4.02 -0.21
N SER A 168 -1.06 -3.27 0.00
CA SER A 168 -1.35 -2.49 1.21
C SER A 168 -2.09 -3.39 2.19
N VAL A 169 -1.57 -3.61 3.40
CA VAL A 169 -2.13 -4.63 4.30
C VAL A 169 -2.30 -4.13 5.73
N LEU A 170 -3.17 -4.86 6.47
CA LEU A 170 -3.11 -5.02 7.90
C LEU A 170 -2.89 -6.51 8.18
N ILE A 171 -1.66 -6.89 8.49
CA ILE A 171 -1.31 -8.25 8.89
C ILE A 171 -0.92 -8.23 10.36
N SER A 172 -1.63 -9.05 11.16
CA SER A 172 -1.36 -9.22 12.58
C SER A 172 -0.12 -10.09 12.85
N GLU A 173 0.40 -10.02 14.07
CA GLU A 173 1.50 -10.89 14.51
C GLU A 173 1.20 -12.39 14.26
N ASN A 174 -0.03 -12.82 14.51
CA ASN A 174 -0.42 -14.22 14.34
C ASN A 174 -0.58 -14.62 12.87
N GLY A 175 -1.00 -13.70 12.01
CA GLY A 175 -1.18 -13.96 10.57
C GLY A 175 0.13 -13.90 9.78
N TYR A 176 1.12 -13.15 10.27
CA TYR A 176 2.31 -12.82 9.51
C TYR A 176 3.10 -14.03 8.96
N PRO A 177 3.31 -15.13 9.71
CA PRO A 177 4.06 -16.27 9.16
C PRO A 177 3.42 -16.86 7.91
N HIS A 178 2.11 -17.07 7.93
CA HIS A 178 1.36 -17.62 6.81
C HIS A 178 1.30 -16.63 5.63
N ASP A 179 0.97 -15.39 5.90
CA ASP A 179 0.76 -14.37 4.87
C ASP A 179 2.07 -13.99 4.16
N SER A 180 3.18 -13.91 4.92
CA SER A 180 4.50 -13.65 4.34
C SER A 180 4.99 -14.82 3.47
N GLU A 181 4.73 -16.07 3.85
CA GLU A 181 5.04 -17.25 3.04
C GLU A 181 4.26 -17.26 1.71
N LEU A 182 2.98 -16.85 1.75
CA LEU A 182 2.14 -16.73 0.56
C LEU A 182 2.67 -15.67 -0.40
N LEU A 183 3.04 -14.49 0.12
CA LEU A 183 3.60 -13.39 -0.68
C LEU A 183 4.97 -13.76 -1.28
N GLU A 184 5.84 -14.41 -0.50
CA GLU A 184 7.09 -14.98 -1.00
C GLU A 184 6.82 -16.01 -2.11
N GLY A 185 5.80 -16.86 -1.92
CA GLY A 185 5.35 -17.84 -2.92
C GLY A 185 5.02 -17.17 -4.26
N TYR A 186 4.32 -16.05 -4.26
CA TYR A 186 4.04 -15.30 -5.50
C TYR A 186 5.31 -14.74 -6.14
N ALA A 187 6.23 -14.24 -5.34
CA ALA A 187 7.51 -13.76 -5.87
C ALA A 187 8.31 -14.90 -6.53
N ARG A 188 8.26 -16.11 -5.96
CA ARG A 188 8.97 -17.28 -6.45
C ARG A 188 8.28 -17.90 -7.68
N GLU A 189 6.97 -18.15 -7.60
CA GLU A 189 6.24 -18.97 -8.57
C GLU A 189 5.75 -18.17 -9.78
N LEU A 190 5.41 -16.88 -9.57
CA LEU A 190 4.92 -15.99 -10.60
C LEU A 190 5.98 -15.02 -11.13
N SER A 191 7.21 -15.09 -10.59
CA SER A 191 8.32 -14.20 -10.95
C SER A 191 7.99 -12.71 -10.77
N LEU A 192 7.18 -12.38 -9.77
CA LEU A 192 6.81 -11.02 -9.39
C LEU A 192 7.81 -10.42 -8.41
N GLY A 193 8.09 -9.12 -8.52
CA GLY A 193 8.53 -8.37 -7.37
C GLY A 193 7.34 -8.11 -6.45
N VAL A 194 7.42 -8.46 -5.17
CA VAL A 194 6.30 -8.29 -4.23
C VAL A 194 6.66 -7.26 -3.17
N LEU A 195 5.95 -6.15 -3.15
CA LEU A 195 6.10 -5.07 -2.16
C LEU A 195 4.90 -5.11 -1.20
N MET A 196 5.17 -5.21 0.10
CA MET A 196 4.15 -5.22 1.15
C MET A 196 4.35 -4.05 2.10
N ALA A 197 3.31 -3.22 2.26
CA ALA A 197 3.23 -2.16 3.25
C ALA A 197 2.24 -2.54 4.36
N ASN A 198 2.75 -2.80 5.57
CA ASN A 198 1.95 -3.15 6.73
C ASN A 198 1.91 -1.99 7.75
N HIS A 199 0.90 -1.97 8.61
CA HIS A 199 0.84 -1.03 9.74
C HIS A 199 2.02 -1.21 10.68
N GLY A 200 2.60 -0.09 11.11
CA GLY A 200 3.73 -0.03 12.04
C GLY A 200 3.33 -0.16 13.51
N GLY A 201 2.04 -0.03 13.82
CA GLY A 201 1.47 -0.10 15.17
C GLY A 201 0.06 -0.69 15.17
N PRO A 202 -0.56 -0.79 16.36
CA PRO A 202 -1.93 -1.32 16.49
C PRO A 202 -2.93 -0.51 15.68
N SER A 203 -3.93 -1.17 15.07
CA SER A 203 -5.04 -0.52 14.37
C SER A 203 -6.28 -1.42 14.41
N GLY A 204 -7.46 -0.85 14.61
CA GLY A 204 -8.73 -1.59 14.65
C GLY A 204 -8.79 -2.70 15.69
N GLY A 205 -8.06 -2.57 16.79
CA GLY A 205 -7.97 -3.60 17.82
C GLY A 205 -7.00 -4.75 17.49
N TRP A 206 -6.33 -4.72 16.34
CA TRP A 206 -5.33 -5.71 15.95
C TRP A 206 -3.92 -5.30 16.39
N SER A 207 -3.15 -6.28 16.89
CA SER A 207 -1.70 -6.12 17.07
C SER A 207 -1.02 -6.41 15.73
N CYS A 208 -0.64 -5.36 15.01
CA CYS A 208 -0.01 -5.48 13.70
C CYS A 208 1.45 -5.95 13.84
N ALA A 209 1.91 -6.76 12.91
CA ALA A 209 3.27 -7.31 12.92
C ALA A 209 4.34 -6.30 12.52
N GLY A 210 3.97 -5.20 11.87
CA GLY A 210 4.95 -4.41 11.14
C GLY A 210 5.56 -5.25 10.03
N ARG A 211 6.89 -5.37 10.01
CA ARG A 211 7.65 -6.25 9.10
C ARG A 211 7.29 -6.08 7.63
N SER A 212 6.97 -4.84 7.23
CA SER A 212 6.83 -4.49 5.81
C SER A 212 8.05 -4.97 5.04
N ALA A 213 7.87 -5.47 3.82
CA ALA A 213 8.93 -6.19 3.13
C ALA A 213 8.87 -6.06 1.60
N PHE A 214 9.99 -6.42 0.96
CA PHE A 214 10.06 -6.64 -0.47
C PHE A 214 10.75 -7.97 -0.79
N TRP A 215 10.11 -8.78 -1.64
CA TRP A 215 10.66 -10.00 -2.24
C TRP A 215 10.91 -9.74 -3.73
N ALA A 216 12.13 -10.04 -4.18
CA ALA A 216 12.47 -9.98 -5.61
C ALA A 216 11.87 -11.17 -6.37
N PRO A 217 11.70 -11.07 -7.69
CA PRO A 217 11.40 -12.22 -8.53
C PRO A 217 12.32 -13.41 -8.20
N GLY A 218 11.74 -14.59 -8.01
CA GLY A 218 12.44 -15.79 -7.53
C GLY A 218 12.32 -16.02 -6.02
N GLY A 219 11.62 -15.16 -5.26
CA GLY A 219 11.27 -15.38 -3.85
C GLY A 219 12.30 -14.87 -2.83
N ARG A 220 13.44 -14.32 -3.26
CA ARG A 220 14.44 -13.80 -2.32
C ARG A 220 13.91 -12.55 -1.61
N GLN A 221 13.77 -12.61 -0.29
CA GLN A 221 13.52 -11.42 0.51
C GLN A 221 14.73 -10.49 0.45
N VAL A 222 14.53 -9.30 -0.09
CA VAL A 222 15.58 -8.29 -0.29
C VAL A 222 15.72 -7.41 0.94
N VAL A 223 14.58 -7.06 1.54
CA VAL A 223 14.50 -6.19 2.71
C VAL A 223 13.22 -6.46 3.48
N SER A 224 13.28 -6.33 4.79
CA SER A 224 12.14 -6.33 5.69
C SER A 224 12.43 -5.41 6.89
N ALA A 225 11.41 -4.72 7.40
CA ALA A 225 11.48 -4.09 8.71
C ALA A 225 11.61 -5.16 9.81
N VAL A 226 12.29 -4.85 10.89
CA VAL A 226 12.59 -5.83 11.97
C VAL A 226 11.34 -6.18 12.79
N GLY A 227 10.39 -5.24 12.92
CA GLY A 227 9.18 -5.39 13.74
C GLY A 227 8.24 -4.20 13.53
N THR A 228 7.61 -3.76 14.60
CA THR A 228 6.75 -2.57 14.63
C THR A 228 7.56 -1.27 14.64
N GLY A 229 6.88 -0.12 14.57
CA GLY A 229 7.46 1.22 14.47
C GLY A 229 7.36 1.76 13.06
N ASP A 230 7.53 3.07 12.92
CA ASP A 230 7.42 3.76 11.65
C ASP A 230 8.77 3.72 10.90
N CYS A 231 8.77 3.25 9.67
CA CYS A 231 9.99 3.20 8.84
C CYS A 231 9.67 3.18 7.35
N LEU A 232 10.66 3.52 6.54
CA LEU A 232 10.67 3.24 5.10
C LEU A 232 11.38 1.91 4.84
N VAL A 233 10.74 1.04 4.09
CA VAL A 233 11.30 -0.21 3.57
C VAL A 233 11.54 -0.01 2.09
N ILE A 234 12.80 0.15 1.71
CA ILE A 234 13.21 0.61 0.37
C ILE A 234 13.84 -0.55 -0.39
N ALA A 235 13.34 -0.80 -1.59
CA ALA A 235 13.90 -1.76 -2.54
C ALA A 235 14.34 -1.04 -3.82
N ARG A 236 15.62 -1.15 -4.16
CA ARG A 236 16.24 -0.51 -5.32
C ARG A 236 16.68 -1.53 -6.34
N ARG A 237 16.27 -1.35 -7.58
CA ARG A 237 16.77 -2.13 -8.72
C ARG A 237 17.77 -1.31 -9.51
N ARG A 238 18.98 -1.84 -9.66
CA ARG A 238 20.03 -1.27 -10.50
C ARG A 238 20.61 -2.37 -11.39
N GLN A 239 20.60 -2.16 -12.69
CA GLN A 239 21.08 -3.17 -13.66
C GLN A 239 20.47 -4.57 -13.44
N GLY A 240 19.20 -4.61 -13.05
CA GLY A 240 18.46 -5.86 -12.79
C GLY A 240 18.70 -6.47 -11.39
N ILE A 241 19.58 -5.92 -10.58
CA ILE A 241 19.90 -6.42 -9.23
C ILE A 241 19.11 -5.62 -8.19
N TRP A 242 18.39 -6.32 -7.30
CA TRP A 242 17.68 -5.72 -6.19
C TRP A 242 18.53 -5.64 -4.93
N GLN A 243 18.53 -4.47 -4.32
CA GLN A 243 19.16 -4.16 -3.02
C GLN A 243 18.12 -3.50 -2.13
N GLY A 244 18.24 -3.69 -0.81
CA GLY A 244 17.27 -3.17 0.14
C GLY A 244 17.92 -2.45 1.31
N GLN A 245 17.16 -1.52 1.89
CA GLN A 245 17.50 -0.85 3.15
C GLN A 245 16.22 -0.46 3.90
N THR A 246 16.34 -0.29 5.20
CA THR A 246 15.31 0.30 6.05
C THR A 246 15.79 1.64 6.59
N LEU A 247 14.87 2.59 6.75
CA LEU A 247 15.12 3.88 7.37
C LEU A 247 14.04 4.13 8.43
N GLU A 248 14.42 4.19 9.70
CA GLU A 248 13.50 4.55 10.78
C GLU A 248 13.00 5.98 10.60
N LEU A 249 11.73 6.19 10.93
CA LEU A 249 11.09 7.50 10.86
C LEU A 249 10.79 8.01 12.26
N SER A 250 11.05 9.30 12.46
CA SER A 250 10.52 10.05 13.60
C SER A 250 9.48 11.01 13.06
N LEU A 251 8.20 10.66 13.22
CA LEU A 251 7.10 11.48 12.76
C LEU A 251 6.61 12.38 13.90
N ASP A 252 6.37 13.64 13.58
CA ASP A 252 5.79 14.60 14.52
C ASP A 252 4.34 14.18 14.85
N ASN A 253 3.95 14.40 16.11
CA ASN A 253 2.60 14.13 16.62
C ASN A 253 1.64 15.25 16.26
#